data_f0b306c0964a8315230bb35dfff59027
#
_entry.id   f0b306c0964a8315230bb35dfff59027
#
_cell.length_a   1.000
_cell.length_b   1.000
_cell.length_c   1.000
_cell.angle_alpha   90.00
_cell.angle_beta   90.00
_cell.angle_gamma   90.00
#
_symmetry.space_group_name_H-M   'P 1'
#
loop_
_entity.id
_entity.type
_entity.pdbx_description
1 polymer ?
#
loop_
_entity_poly.entity_id
_entity_poly.type
_entity_poly.pdbx_seq_one_letter_code
_entity_poly.pdbx_strand_id
1 'polypeptide(L)'
;MKNLSSIIITGIVLSISLSQFLAIDNTDTHTYINGTYVCKDFSMDLIHNAYNYRLYLDFIYVPKYDHMMVGMYNPLTETITIIEPQNDQIIGTVKGSSKGYVRIKVWHEYQYWRNIGRVN
;
A
#
# COMPACT_ATOMS: atom_id res chain seq x y z
N MET A 1 -19.70 2.90 5.13
CA MET A 1 -19.09 2.24 6.27
C MET A 1 -18.17 1.12 5.80
N LYS A 2 -16.95 1.13 6.27
CA LYS A 2 -15.96 0.15 5.88
C LYS A 2 -16.08 -1.09 6.75
N ASN A 3 -16.93 -2.00 6.36
CA ASN A 3 -17.16 -3.23 7.12
C ASN A 3 -17.23 -4.42 6.18
N LEU A 4 -16.35 -5.39 6.39
CA LEU A 4 -16.28 -6.60 5.59
C LEU A 4 -16.60 -7.86 6.35
N SER A 5 -17.16 -7.77 7.54
CA SER A 5 -17.49 -8.97 8.30
C SER A 5 -18.44 -9.89 7.53
N SER A 6 -19.24 -9.32 6.63
CA SER A 6 -20.15 -10.09 5.77
C SER A 6 -19.43 -10.89 4.67
N ILE A 7 -18.15 -10.65 4.44
CA ILE A 7 -17.37 -11.40 3.43
C ILE A 7 -17.05 -12.81 3.93
N ILE A 8 -17.07 -13.01 5.23
CA ILE A 8 -16.81 -14.33 5.82
C ILE A 8 -18.13 -15.05 5.99
N ILE A 9 -18.36 -16.09 5.19
CA ILE A 9 -19.59 -16.90 5.21
C ILE A 9 -19.20 -18.34 5.48
N THR A 10 -19.77 -18.93 6.55
CA THR A 10 -19.57 -20.37 6.86
C THR A 10 -18.11 -20.80 6.85
N GLY A 11 -17.22 -19.96 7.39
CA GLY A 11 -15.79 -20.25 7.42
C GLY A 11 -15.05 -20.03 6.10
N ILE A 12 -15.75 -19.58 5.08
CA ILE A 12 -15.15 -19.29 3.77
C ILE A 12 -14.90 -17.78 3.67
N VAL A 13 -13.65 -17.44 3.38
CA VAL A 13 -13.28 -16.04 3.11
C VAL A 13 -13.38 -15.80 1.61
N LEU A 14 -14.25 -14.87 1.22
CA LEU A 14 -14.35 -14.46 -0.16
C LEU A 14 -13.17 -13.54 -0.51
N SER A 15 -12.55 -13.80 -1.66
CA SER A 15 -11.47 -12.96 -2.14
C SER A 15 -11.99 -11.58 -2.50
N ILE A 16 -11.23 -10.56 -2.10
CA ILE A 16 -11.49 -9.19 -2.51
C ILE A 16 -10.28 -8.66 -3.28
N SER A 17 -10.51 -7.73 -4.18
CA SER A 17 -9.42 -7.08 -4.90
C SER A 17 -8.72 -6.05 -4.02
N LEU A 18 -7.53 -5.65 -4.45
CA LEU A 18 -6.81 -4.58 -3.78
C LEU A 18 -7.65 -3.29 -3.75
N SER A 19 -8.30 -2.94 -4.86
CA SER A 19 -9.14 -1.74 -4.91
C SER A 19 -10.33 -1.82 -3.95
N GLN A 20 -10.95 -2.99 -3.83
CA GLN A 20 -12.04 -3.19 -2.88
C GLN A 20 -11.55 -3.06 -1.44
N PHE A 21 -10.39 -3.64 -1.14
CA PHE A 21 -9.80 -3.51 0.19
C PHE A 21 -9.51 -2.06 0.52
N LEU A 22 -8.87 -1.32 -0.38
CA LEU A 22 -8.52 0.08 -0.14
C LEU A 22 -9.76 0.96 0.06
N ALA A 23 -10.87 0.61 -0.56
CA ALA A 23 -12.13 1.35 -0.39
C ALA A 23 -12.72 1.20 1.01
N ILE A 24 -12.39 0.13 1.73
CA ILE A 24 -12.94 -0.13 3.06
C ILE A 24 -11.91 0.01 4.17
N ASP A 25 -10.62 0.06 3.84
CA ASP A 25 -9.58 0.24 4.83
C ASP A 25 -9.68 1.62 5.48
N ASN A 26 -9.35 1.71 6.75
CA ASN A 26 -9.42 2.95 7.51
C ASN A 26 -8.06 3.48 7.96
N THR A 27 -6.97 2.95 7.42
CA THR A 27 -5.63 3.41 7.77
C THR A 27 -5.47 4.91 7.50
N ASP A 28 -6.06 5.40 6.43
CA ASP A 28 -6.03 6.80 6.03
C ASP A 28 -6.78 7.75 6.98
N THR A 29 -7.55 7.21 7.91
CA THR A 29 -8.24 8.05 8.91
C THR A 29 -7.34 8.47 10.06
N HIS A 30 -6.16 7.87 10.18
CA HIS A 30 -5.18 8.30 11.19
C HIS A 30 -4.59 9.65 10.83
N THR A 31 -4.16 10.37 11.86
CA THR A 31 -3.48 11.65 11.70
C THR A 31 -1.98 11.44 11.76
N TYR A 32 -1.27 12.03 10.82
CA TYR A 32 0.19 12.04 10.84
C TYR A 32 0.67 12.87 12.04
N ILE A 33 1.44 12.25 12.92
CA ILE A 33 1.99 12.90 14.10
C ILE A 33 3.49 12.64 14.12
N ASN A 34 4.28 13.68 13.90
CA ASN A 34 5.72 13.57 13.85
C ASN A 34 6.27 12.92 15.13
N GLY A 35 7.12 11.91 14.96
CA GLY A 35 7.71 11.16 16.07
C GLY A 35 6.79 10.13 16.72
N THR A 36 5.50 10.11 16.40
CA THR A 36 4.53 9.20 17.02
C THR A 36 3.83 8.31 16.01
N TYR A 37 3.24 8.90 14.98
CA TYR A 37 2.54 8.14 13.93
C TYR A 37 2.91 8.73 12.58
N VAL A 38 3.84 8.06 11.89
CA VAL A 38 4.47 8.56 10.67
C VAL A 38 4.24 7.57 9.52
N CYS A 39 4.84 7.83 8.37
CA CYS A 39 4.64 7.02 7.17
C CYS A 39 4.89 5.52 7.40
N LYS A 40 5.85 5.17 8.26
CA LYS A 40 6.12 3.78 8.61
C LYS A 40 4.92 3.16 9.34
N ASP A 41 4.29 3.90 10.23
CA ASP A 41 3.15 3.42 11.01
C ASP A 41 1.92 3.26 10.13
N PHE A 42 1.66 4.21 9.24
CA PHE A 42 0.63 4.06 8.22
C PHE A 42 0.86 2.81 7.37
N SER A 43 2.08 2.62 6.92
CA SER A 43 2.43 1.46 6.08
C SER A 43 2.24 0.15 6.82
N MET A 44 2.68 0.08 8.07
CA MET A 44 2.54 -1.12 8.89
C MET A 44 1.07 -1.48 9.12
N ASP A 45 0.26 -0.50 9.45
CA ASP A 45 -1.17 -0.73 9.68
C ASP A 45 -1.86 -1.20 8.41
N LEU A 46 -1.54 -0.61 7.27
CA LEU A 46 -2.10 -1.04 6.00
C LEU A 46 -1.70 -2.48 5.66
N ILE A 47 -0.43 -2.82 5.85
CA ILE A 47 0.06 -4.19 5.64
C ILE A 47 -0.69 -5.17 6.53
N HIS A 48 -0.86 -4.85 7.81
CA HIS A 48 -1.58 -5.70 8.76
C HIS A 48 -3.04 -5.88 8.37
N ASN A 49 -3.71 -4.78 8.02
CA ASN A 49 -5.12 -4.83 7.65
C ASN A 49 -5.32 -5.64 6.37
N ALA A 50 -4.46 -5.46 5.40
CA ALA A 50 -4.52 -6.20 4.14
C ALA A 50 -4.31 -7.70 4.35
N TYR A 51 -3.43 -8.07 5.26
CA TYR A 51 -3.16 -9.48 5.54
C TYR A 51 -4.41 -10.22 6.00
N ASN A 52 -5.30 -9.56 6.71
CA ASN A 52 -6.56 -10.16 7.16
C ASN A 52 -7.46 -10.57 5.98
N TYR A 53 -7.25 -9.98 4.82
CA TYR A 53 -7.97 -10.30 3.59
C TYR A 53 -7.11 -11.08 2.59
N ARG A 54 -5.98 -11.61 3.05
CA ARG A 54 -5.03 -12.39 2.25
C ARG A 54 -4.44 -11.58 1.09
N LEU A 55 -4.31 -10.30 1.29
CA LEU A 55 -3.55 -9.43 0.41
C LEU A 55 -2.20 -9.17 1.06
N TYR A 56 -1.14 -9.52 0.34
CA TYR A 56 0.21 -9.49 0.88
C TYR A 56 0.93 -8.26 0.35
N LEU A 57 0.98 -7.25 1.19
CA LEU A 57 1.68 -6.00 0.91
C LEU A 57 3.03 -6.00 1.62
N ASP A 58 3.94 -5.22 1.11
CA ASP A 58 5.27 -5.09 1.68
C ASP A 58 5.69 -3.62 1.70
N PHE A 59 6.70 -3.32 2.49
CA PHE A 59 7.22 -1.97 2.57
C PHE A 59 7.93 -1.57 1.28
N ILE A 60 7.70 -0.33 0.87
CA ILE A 60 8.45 0.33 -0.20
C ILE A 60 9.09 1.56 0.39
N TYR A 61 10.40 1.59 0.45
CA TYR A 61 11.13 2.72 0.99
C TYR A 61 11.68 3.60 -0.14
N VAL A 62 11.46 4.90 -0.03
CA VAL A 62 11.95 5.89 -0.97
C VAL A 62 13.03 6.71 -0.28
N PRO A 63 14.32 6.35 -0.43
CA PRO A 63 15.40 6.88 0.39
C PRO A 63 15.55 8.40 0.33
N LYS A 64 15.39 8.98 -0.84
CA LYS A 64 15.63 10.41 -1.00
C LYS A 64 14.68 11.28 -0.19
N TYR A 65 13.48 10.79 0.05
CA TYR A 65 12.48 11.52 0.83
C TYR A 65 12.28 10.94 2.22
N ASP A 66 13.05 9.90 2.56
CA ASP A 66 12.85 9.17 3.81
C ASP A 66 11.36 8.84 4.00
N HIS A 67 10.74 8.34 2.94
CA HIS A 67 9.31 8.06 2.89
C HIS A 67 9.06 6.58 2.73
N MET A 68 8.07 6.07 3.48
CA MET A 68 7.65 4.69 3.42
C MET A 68 6.26 4.60 2.79
N MET A 69 6.15 3.74 1.80
CA MET A 69 4.90 3.36 1.16
C MET A 69 4.74 1.86 1.23
N VAL A 70 3.73 1.33 0.57
CA VAL A 70 3.53 -0.10 0.46
C VAL A 70 3.36 -0.51 -1.00
N GLY A 71 3.67 -1.77 -1.28
CA GLY A 71 3.54 -2.32 -2.61
C GLY A 71 2.96 -3.72 -2.60
N MET A 72 2.27 -4.06 -3.66
CA MET A 72 1.79 -5.41 -3.89
C MET A 72 2.41 -5.97 -5.17
N TYR A 73 3.12 -7.09 -5.03
CA TYR A 73 3.78 -7.73 -6.15
C TYR A 73 2.82 -8.61 -6.92
N ASN A 74 2.85 -8.51 -8.24
CA ASN A 74 2.13 -9.41 -9.13
C ASN A 74 3.15 -10.28 -9.89
N PRO A 75 3.22 -11.58 -9.58
CA PRO A 75 4.20 -12.45 -10.22
C PRO A 75 3.91 -12.72 -11.70
N LEU A 76 2.67 -12.56 -12.14
CA LEU A 76 2.31 -12.79 -13.54
C LEU A 76 2.86 -11.72 -14.46
N THR A 77 2.92 -10.49 -13.99
CA THR A 77 3.38 -9.35 -14.77
C THR A 77 4.74 -8.83 -14.33
N GLU A 78 5.28 -9.37 -13.23
CA GLU A 78 6.50 -8.87 -12.59
C GLU A 78 6.44 -7.37 -12.34
N THR A 79 5.32 -6.95 -11.78
CA THR A 79 5.09 -5.55 -11.44
C THR A 79 4.74 -5.41 -9.98
N ILE A 80 5.01 -4.22 -9.45
CA ILE A 80 4.63 -3.84 -8.09
C ILE A 80 3.67 -2.68 -8.19
N THR A 81 2.48 -2.86 -7.62
CA THR A 81 1.51 -1.78 -7.47
C THR A 81 1.85 -1.00 -6.22
N ILE A 82 2.08 0.29 -6.36
CA ILE A 82 2.50 1.16 -5.27
C ILE A 82 1.30 1.88 -4.70
N ILE A 83 1.20 1.88 -3.37
CA ILE A 83 0.08 2.46 -2.64
C ILE A 83 0.63 3.46 -1.63
N GLU A 84 0.02 4.63 -1.57
CA GLU A 84 0.29 5.60 -0.51
C GLU A 84 -0.66 5.33 0.67
N PRO A 85 -0.15 4.83 1.80
CA PRO A 85 -1.03 4.42 2.91
C PRO A 85 -1.66 5.61 3.65
N GLN A 86 -1.14 6.82 3.48
CA GLN A 86 -1.73 7.97 4.14
C GLN A 86 -3.07 8.38 3.52
N ASN A 87 -3.36 7.97 2.30
CA ASN A 87 -4.61 8.28 1.62
C ASN A 87 -5.26 7.07 0.94
N ASP A 88 -4.70 5.87 1.12
CA ASP A 88 -5.20 4.61 0.54
C ASP A 88 -5.30 4.64 -0.99
N GLN A 89 -4.43 5.40 -1.65
CA GLN A 89 -4.47 5.52 -3.10
C GLN A 89 -3.39 4.70 -3.79
N ILE A 90 -3.79 4.02 -4.85
CA ILE A 90 -2.85 3.43 -5.79
C ILE A 90 -2.25 4.56 -6.61
N ILE A 91 -0.93 4.73 -6.52
CA ILE A 91 -0.24 5.80 -7.22
C ILE A 91 0.40 5.35 -8.51
N GLY A 92 0.56 4.07 -8.71
CA GLY A 92 1.10 3.58 -9.97
C GLY A 92 1.62 2.16 -9.87
N THR A 93 2.23 1.71 -10.94
CA THR A 93 2.79 0.36 -11.06
C THR A 93 4.18 0.47 -11.66
N VAL A 94 5.13 -0.25 -11.08
CA VAL A 94 6.50 -0.28 -11.57
C VAL A 94 6.93 -1.71 -11.84
N LYS A 95 7.87 -1.89 -12.74
CA LYS A 95 8.53 -3.19 -12.93
C LYS A 95 9.40 -3.47 -11.71
N GLY A 96 9.37 -4.72 -11.24
CA GLY A 96 10.19 -5.10 -10.12
C GLY A 96 10.04 -6.55 -9.75
N SER A 97 10.92 -7.02 -8.90
CA SER A 97 10.90 -8.38 -8.38
C SER A 97 10.15 -8.42 -7.05
N SER A 98 9.83 -9.63 -6.61
CA SER A 98 9.21 -9.86 -5.31
C SER A 98 10.13 -9.53 -4.13
N LYS A 99 11.37 -9.19 -4.40
CA LYS A 99 12.34 -8.90 -3.35
C LYS A 99 13.00 -7.56 -3.57
N GLY A 100 13.12 -6.85 -2.48
CA GLY A 100 13.99 -5.67 -2.42
C GLY A 100 13.64 -4.61 -3.35
N TYR A 101 12.62 -4.72 -3.86
CA TYR A 101 12.16 -3.74 -4.56
C TYR A 101 13.00 -2.69 -4.64
N VAL A 102 13.46 -2.58 -5.29
CA VAL A 102 13.24 -1.73 -6.02
C VAL A 102 13.34 -0.34 -5.57
N ARG A 103 14.08 -0.10 -4.53
CA ARG A 103 14.17 1.25 -3.96
C ARG A 103 14.57 2.32 -4.98
N ILE A 104 15.52 2.01 -5.85
CA ILE A 104 15.99 2.99 -6.85
C ILE A 104 14.95 3.24 -7.93
N LYS A 105 14.35 2.17 -8.43
CA LYS A 105 13.30 2.32 -9.45
C LYS A 105 12.07 3.02 -8.89
N VAL A 106 11.68 2.65 -7.69
CA VAL A 106 10.57 3.30 -6.98
C VAL A 106 10.87 4.78 -6.82
N TRP A 107 12.12 5.14 -6.53
CA TRP A 107 12.48 6.54 -6.39
C TRP A 107 12.21 7.34 -7.67
N HIS A 108 12.61 6.86 -8.81
CA HIS A 108 12.37 7.57 -10.07
C HIS A 108 10.88 7.70 -10.37
N GLU A 109 10.13 6.64 -10.17
CA GLU A 109 8.69 6.67 -10.35
C GLU A 109 8.01 7.59 -9.35
N TYR A 110 8.46 7.57 -8.11
CA TYR A 110 7.94 8.46 -7.08
C TYR A 110 8.11 9.94 -7.47
N GLN A 111 9.25 10.31 -8.03
CA GLN A 111 9.47 11.64 -8.55
C GLN A 111 8.43 12.03 -9.59
N TYR A 112 8.16 11.13 -10.50
CA TYR A 112 7.16 11.35 -11.54
C TYR A 112 5.78 11.57 -10.92
N TRP A 113 5.36 10.69 -10.05
CA TRP A 113 4.03 10.78 -9.44
C TRP A 113 3.88 12.01 -8.56
N ARG A 114 4.92 12.37 -7.87
CA ARG A 114 4.92 13.57 -7.05
C ARG A 114 4.77 14.82 -7.92
N ASN A 115 5.48 14.87 -9.04
CA ASN A 115 5.41 16.01 -9.95
C ASN A 115 4.04 16.20 -10.56
N ILE A 116 3.27 15.12 -10.69
CA ILE A 116 1.88 15.21 -11.18
C ILE A 116 0.86 15.32 -10.04
N GLY A 117 1.32 15.54 -8.81
CA GLY A 117 0.43 15.80 -7.68
C GLY A 117 -0.23 14.59 -7.04
N ARG A 118 0.25 13.37 -7.32
CA ARG A 118 -0.34 12.15 -6.77
C ARG A 118 0.22 11.75 -5.41
N VAL A 119 1.37 12.26 -5.05
CA VAL A 119 2.04 11.95 -3.78
C VAL A 119 2.47 13.27 -3.15
N ASN A 120 2.24 13.37 -1.86
CA ASN A 120 2.65 14.55 -1.07
C ASN A 120 4.11 14.49 -0.69
#